data_473081d4c18f6dcecd9c2a38991c5c88
#
_entry.id   473081d4c18f6dcecd9c2a38991c5c88
#
_cell.length_a   1.000
_cell.length_b   1.000
_cell.length_c   1.000
_cell.angle_alpha   90.00
_cell.angle_beta   90.00
_cell.angle_gamma   90.00
#
_symmetry.space_group_name_H-M   'P 1'
#
loop_
_entity.id
_entity.type
_entity.pdbx_description
1 polymer ?
#
loop_
_entity_poly.entity_id
_entity_poly.type
_entity_poly.pdbx_seq_one_letter_code
_entity_poly.pdbx_strand_id
1 'polypeptide(L)'
;MKNYNVKETLKSDQALAFSNYLKKLNNDLSFEIIFPKVLWPNIEKEQPDEAMHYINQHHKVFQDSTENDFGIDYILGASTSADCWIHIKKGKDEVVGYATNVFYKINSQKVNFFRVTFFKQSIRRLKIYPYLQDLRINIFPSDFIFSRTQNPVVYKIFSRFFKLYELRIAPSLNGFDSKCIKVARDLGFDVDDNLIIKNAVRGIVAKNTPFIE
;
A
#
# COMPACT_ATOMS: atom_id res chain seq x y z
N MET A 1 -13.26 -16.17 -7.55
CA MET A 1 -12.98 -14.82 -7.03
C MET A 1 -13.91 -14.57 -5.86
N LYS A 2 -13.40 -14.21 -4.68
CA LYS A 2 -14.28 -13.85 -3.54
C LYS A 2 -14.89 -12.49 -3.83
N ASN A 3 -16.22 -12.38 -3.68
CA ASN A 3 -16.92 -11.10 -3.67
C ASN A 3 -16.39 -10.27 -2.50
N TYR A 4 -15.50 -9.33 -2.79
CA TYR A 4 -15.13 -8.29 -1.82
C TYR A 4 -16.35 -7.39 -1.68
N ASN A 5 -16.94 -7.37 -0.50
CA ASN A 5 -18.10 -6.51 -0.28
C ASN A 5 -17.62 -5.09 0.03
N VAL A 6 -17.42 -4.30 -1.03
CA VAL A 6 -17.01 -2.88 -0.95
C VAL A 6 -17.93 -2.11 0.01
N LYS A 7 -19.24 -2.39 -0.01
CA LYS A 7 -20.21 -1.70 0.85
C LYS A 7 -20.01 -2.00 2.33
N GLU A 8 -19.63 -3.23 2.68
CA GLU A 8 -19.32 -3.60 4.08
C GLU A 8 -18.01 -2.97 4.53
N THR A 9 -16.98 -2.98 3.67
CA THR A 9 -15.70 -2.34 3.98
C THR A 9 -15.86 -0.85 4.26
N LEU A 10 -16.65 -0.13 3.45
CA LEU A 10 -16.89 1.31 3.63
C LEU A 10 -17.70 1.63 4.89
N LYS A 11 -18.39 0.66 5.48
CA LYS A 11 -19.17 0.81 6.72
C LYS A 11 -18.37 0.37 7.96
N SER A 12 -17.16 -0.14 7.80
CA SER A 12 -16.33 -0.55 8.93
C SER A 12 -15.93 0.65 9.81
N ASP A 13 -15.70 0.37 11.10
CA ASP A 13 -15.26 1.41 12.05
C ASP A 13 -13.96 2.08 11.58
N GLN A 14 -13.07 1.33 10.95
CA GLN A 14 -11.80 1.84 10.41
C GLN A 14 -12.02 2.79 9.23
N ALA A 15 -12.97 2.48 8.36
CA ALA A 15 -13.33 3.36 7.24
C ALA A 15 -13.97 4.65 7.75
N LEU A 16 -14.84 4.56 8.75
CA LEU A 16 -15.44 5.73 9.39
C LEU A 16 -14.38 6.57 10.12
N ALA A 17 -13.50 5.94 10.87
CA ALA A 17 -12.40 6.62 11.56
C ALA A 17 -11.49 7.34 10.57
N PHE A 18 -11.14 6.69 9.45
CA PHE A 18 -10.32 7.28 8.40
C PHE A 18 -11.03 8.46 7.73
N SER A 19 -12.30 8.31 7.36
CA SER A 19 -13.12 9.40 6.80
C SER A 19 -13.18 10.62 7.72
N ASN A 20 -13.48 10.39 9.00
CA ASN A 20 -13.57 11.46 10.00
C ASN A 20 -12.21 12.15 10.20
N TYR A 21 -11.13 11.39 10.19
CA TYR A 21 -9.79 11.95 10.29
C TYR A 21 -9.44 12.84 9.10
N LEU A 22 -9.72 12.39 7.88
CA LEU A 22 -9.47 13.19 6.66
C LEU A 22 -10.28 14.49 6.69
N LYS A 23 -11.57 14.44 7.04
CA LYS A 23 -12.42 15.63 7.17
C LYS A 23 -11.93 16.60 8.24
N LYS A 24 -11.40 16.10 9.35
CA LYS A 24 -10.79 16.93 10.40
C LYS A 24 -9.54 17.68 9.92
N LEU A 25 -8.77 17.07 9.02
CA LEU A 25 -7.60 17.71 8.41
C LEU A 25 -8.01 18.78 7.39
N ASN A 26 -8.94 18.44 6.53
CA ASN A 26 -9.53 19.33 5.53
C ASN A 26 -10.84 18.74 5.04
N ASN A 27 -11.92 19.54 5.03
CA ASN A 27 -13.24 19.09 4.58
C ASN A 27 -13.28 18.62 3.11
N ASP A 28 -12.31 19.06 2.29
CA ASP A 28 -12.18 18.64 0.90
C ASP A 28 -11.48 17.28 0.74
N LEU A 29 -10.92 16.74 1.83
CA LEU A 29 -10.28 15.42 1.78
C LEU A 29 -11.33 14.32 1.99
N SER A 30 -11.22 13.33 1.12
CA SER A 30 -12.02 12.10 1.18
C SER A 30 -11.16 10.90 0.79
N PHE A 31 -11.73 9.70 0.86
CA PHE A 31 -11.10 8.51 0.29
C PHE A 31 -12.11 7.68 -0.48
N GLU A 32 -11.58 6.86 -1.38
CA GLU A 32 -12.34 5.82 -2.08
C GLU A 32 -11.54 4.52 -2.15
N ILE A 33 -12.23 3.39 -2.24
CA ILE A 33 -11.65 2.06 -2.41
C ILE A 33 -12.13 1.51 -3.75
N ILE A 34 -11.20 1.11 -4.58
CA ILE A 34 -11.44 0.53 -5.89
C ILE A 34 -10.85 -0.87 -5.94
N PHE A 35 -11.60 -1.83 -6.47
CA PHE A 35 -11.12 -3.17 -6.79
C PHE A 35 -10.96 -3.27 -8.31
N PRO A 36 -9.77 -2.91 -8.84
CA PRO A 36 -9.60 -2.72 -10.28
C PRO A 36 -9.89 -3.97 -11.09
N LYS A 37 -9.50 -5.15 -10.61
CA LYS A 37 -9.76 -6.43 -11.31
C LYS A 37 -11.23 -6.87 -11.26
N VAL A 38 -12.05 -6.26 -10.41
CA VAL A 38 -13.50 -6.46 -10.40
C VAL A 38 -14.18 -5.54 -11.42
N LEU A 39 -13.75 -4.28 -11.48
CA LEU A 39 -14.29 -3.30 -12.43
C LEU A 39 -13.78 -3.55 -13.86
N TRP A 40 -12.50 -3.89 -13.98
CA TRP A 40 -11.83 -4.12 -15.25
C TRP A 40 -11.06 -5.45 -15.18
N PRO A 41 -11.73 -6.61 -15.41
CA PRO A 41 -11.13 -7.94 -15.20
C PRO A 41 -9.83 -8.19 -15.98
N ASN A 42 -9.67 -7.53 -17.12
CA ASN A 42 -8.51 -7.67 -18.01
C ASN A 42 -7.58 -6.45 -17.97
N ILE A 43 -7.63 -5.63 -16.92
CA ILE A 43 -6.91 -4.36 -16.82
C ILE A 43 -5.42 -4.46 -17.18
N GLU A 44 -4.77 -5.59 -16.90
CA GLU A 44 -3.35 -5.81 -17.22
C GLU A 44 -3.08 -5.84 -18.73
N LYS A 45 -4.08 -6.21 -19.54
CA LYS A 45 -3.97 -6.36 -21.00
C LYS A 45 -4.66 -5.25 -21.78
N GLU A 46 -5.85 -4.88 -21.36
CA GLU A 46 -6.76 -4.00 -22.12
C GLU A 46 -6.60 -2.53 -21.77
N GLN A 47 -6.14 -2.23 -20.55
CA GLN A 47 -5.89 -0.87 -20.06
C GLN A 47 -7.01 0.13 -20.41
N PRO A 48 -8.26 -0.09 -19.93
CA PRO A 48 -9.39 0.77 -20.27
C PRO A 48 -9.13 2.24 -19.90
N ASP A 49 -9.64 3.18 -20.69
CA ASP A 49 -9.43 4.62 -20.51
C ASP A 49 -9.74 5.12 -19.10
N GLU A 50 -10.82 4.61 -18.49
CA GLU A 50 -11.19 4.95 -17.13
C GLU A 50 -10.14 4.48 -16.12
N ALA A 51 -9.59 3.27 -16.27
CA ALA A 51 -8.51 2.77 -15.44
C ALA A 51 -7.24 3.57 -15.67
N MET A 52 -6.92 3.92 -16.92
CA MET A 52 -5.77 4.73 -17.28
C MET A 52 -5.87 6.14 -16.73
N HIS A 53 -7.07 6.71 -16.62
CA HIS A 53 -7.27 7.99 -15.93
C HIS A 53 -6.76 7.95 -14.48
N TYR A 54 -7.09 6.90 -13.70
CA TYR A 54 -6.58 6.72 -12.33
C TYR A 54 -5.07 6.43 -12.31
N ILE A 55 -4.56 5.60 -13.21
CA ILE A 55 -3.14 5.26 -13.29
C ILE A 55 -2.30 6.49 -13.60
N ASN A 56 -2.78 7.39 -14.46
CA ASN A 56 -2.15 8.68 -14.72
C ASN A 56 -2.11 9.57 -13.46
N GLN A 57 -3.14 9.53 -12.62
CA GLN A 57 -3.14 10.23 -11.34
C GLN A 57 -2.16 9.58 -10.35
N HIS A 58 -2.07 8.24 -10.29
CA HIS A 58 -1.04 7.55 -9.50
C HIS A 58 0.37 8.00 -9.92
N HIS A 59 0.62 8.10 -11.23
CA HIS A 59 1.90 8.56 -11.75
C HIS A 59 2.22 10.00 -11.29
N LYS A 60 1.26 10.93 -11.37
CA LYS A 60 1.43 12.30 -10.87
C LYS A 60 1.72 12.35 -9.37
N VAL A 61 1.03 11.52 -8.57
CA VAL A 61 1.31 11.42 -7.12
C VAL A 61 2.70 10.84 -6.88
N PHE A 62 3.10 9.84 -7.65
CA PHE A 62 4.43 9.23 -7.55
C PHE A 62 5.53 10.24 -7.87
N GLN A 63 5.43 10.99 -8.98
CA GLN A 63 6.39 12.02 -9.38
C GLN A 63 6.52 13.10 -8.30
N ASP A 64 5.41 13.64 -7.81
CA ASP A 64 5.40 14.62 -6.70
C ASP A 64 6.02 14.02 -5.43
N SER A 65 5.69 12.76 -5.13
CA SER A 65 6.17 12.06 -3.94
C SER A 65 7.68 11.81 -3.95
N THR A 66 8.25 11.47 -5.08
CA THR A 66 9.65 11.04 -5.19
C THR A 66 10.58 12.12 -5.71
N GLU A 67 10.02 13.21 -6.27
CA GLU A 67 10.73 14.26 -6.99
C GLU A 67 11.56 13.72 -8.17
N ASN A 68 11.12 12.57 -8.71
CA ASN A 68 11.76 11.92 -9.84
C ASN A 68 10.76 11.72 -10.97
N ASP A 69 11.23 11.90 -12.19
CA ASP A 69 10.45 11.63 -13.39
C ASP A 69 10.75 10.22 -13.93
N PHE A 70 10.20 9.21 -13.24
CA PHE A 70 10.18 7.86 -13.79
C PHE A 70 9.01 7.72 -14.75
N GLY A 71 9.22 7.02 -15.85
CA GLY A 71 8.18 6.72 -16.81
C GLY A 71 6.96 6.04 -16.19
N ILE A 72 5.82 6.17 -16.83
CA ILE A 72 4.54 5.61 -16.37
C ILE A 72 4.57 4.09 -16.21
N ASP A 73 5.42 3.38 -16.96
CA ASP A 73 5.46 1.90 -17.00
C ASP A 73 5.65 1.26 -15.61
N TYR A 74 6.48 1.89 -14.76
CA TYR A 74 6.67 1.41 -13.39
C TYR A 74 5.35 1.44 -12.59
N ILE A 75 4.62 2.54 -12.70
CA ILE A 75 3.34 2.73 -12.00
C ILE A 75 2.23 1.91 -12.65
N LEU A 76 2.24 1.78 -13.97
CA LEU A 76 1.30 0.94 -14.71
C LEU A 76 1.33 -0.49 -14.19
N GLY A 77 2.50 -1.12 -14.18
CA GLY A 77 2.64 -2.50 -13.67
C GLY A 77 2.28 -2.64 -12.18
N ALA A 78 2.59 -1.63 -11.35
CA ALA A 78 2.23 -1.65 -9.94
C ALA A 78 0.72 -1.48 -9.70
N SER A 79 0.04 -0.71 -10.55
CA SER A 79 -1.39 -0.43 -10.42
C SER A 79 -2.24 -1.54 -11.01
N THR A 80 -1.95 -1.99 -12.25
CA THR A 80 -2.77 -3.00 -12.95
C THR A 80 -2.75 -4.35 -12.26
N SER A 81 -1.60 -4.76 -11.69
CA SER A 81 -1.49 -6.03 -10.95
C SER A 81 -2.07 -5.99 -9.53
N ALA A 82 -2.48 -4.83 -9.02
CA ALA A 82 -3.11 -4.70 -7.70
C ALA A 82 -4.56 -5.22 -7.70
N ASP A 83 -4.96 -5.78 -6.56
CA ASP A 83 -6.35 -6.21 -6.33
C ASP A 83 -7.20 -5.11 -5.70
N CYS A 84 -6.56 -4.16 -5.03
CA CYS A 84 -7.23 -3.04 -4.37
C CYS A 84 -6.41 -1.76 -4.50
N TRP A 85 -7.08 -0.67 -4.85
CA TRP A 85 -6.58 0.70 -4.76
C TRP A 85 -7.32 1.45 -3.66
N ILE A 86 -6.61 2.22 -2.86
CA ILE A 86 -7.18 3.16 -1.90
C ILE A 86 -6.67 4.53 -2.30
N HIS A 87 -7.56 5.41 -2.72
CA HIS A 87 -7.24 6.78 -3.08
C HIS A 87 -7.56 7.72 -1.93
N ILE A 88 -6.71 8.71 -1.70
CA ILE A 88 -7.02 9.89 -0.92
C ILE A 88 -7.23 11.00 -1.93
N LYS A 89 -8.41 11.60 -1.90
CA LYS A 89 -8.86 12.59 -2.86
C LYS A 89 -8.97 13.96 -2.22
N LYS A 90 -8.67 14.99 -3.00
CA LYS A 90 -8.96 16.39 -2.69
C LYS A 90 -10.00 16.90 -3.66
N GLY A 91 -11.09 17.44 -3.14
CA GLY A 91 -12.25 17.77 -3.97
C GLY A 91 -12.86 16.52 -4.61
N LYS A 92 -13.39 16.68 -5.83
CA LYS A 92 -14.13 15.62 -6.52
C LYS A 92 -13.21 14.57 -7.16
N ASP A 93 -12.14 15.01 -7.84
CA ASP A 93 -11.45 14.16 -8.81
C ASP A 93 -9.93 14.07 -8.61
N GLU A 94 -9.32 14.94 -7.79
CA GLU A 94 -7.87 14.96 -7.62
C GLU A 94 -7.41 13.88 -6.63
N VAL A 95 -6.63 12.90 -7.08
CA VAL A 95 -5.91 11.96 -6.20
C VAL A 95 -4.65 12.65 -5.67
N VAL A 96 -4.56 12.81 -4.34
CA VAL A 96 -3.41 13.41 -3.64
C VAL A 96 -2.58 12.39 -2.88
N GLY A 97 -3.08 11.18 -2.75
CA GLY A 97 -2.36 10.04 -2.20
C GLY A 97 -3.02 8.74 -2.60
N TYR A 98 -2.24 7.66 -2.67
CA TYR A 98 -2.79 6.34 -2.94
C TYR A 98 -1.98 5.23 -2.30
N ALA A 99 -2.65 4.11 -2.11
CA ALA A 99 -2.05 2.85 -1.72
C ALA A 99 -2.61 1.70 -2.56
N THR A 100 -1.79 0.68 -2.80
CA THR A 100 -2.23 -0.53 -3.49
C THR A 100 -1.95 -1.78 -2.67
N ASN A 101 -2.88 -2.73 -2.75
CA ASN A 101 -2.76 -4.04 -2.11
C ASN A 101 -2.85 -5.14 -3.16
N VAL A 102 -2.10 -6.22 -2.94
CA VAL A 102 -2.23 -7.48 -3.68
C VAL A 102 -2.56 -8.58 -2.69
N PHE A 103 -3.52 -9.43 -3.02
CA PHE A 103 -4.00 -10.49 -2.15
C PHE A 103 -3.58 -11.84 -2.69
N TYR A 104 -2.75 -12.54 -1.92
CA TYR A 104 -2.29 -13.88 -2.29
C TYR A 104 -2.89 -14.95 -1.40
N LYS A 105 -2.98 -16.14 -1.95
CA LYS A 105 -3.22 -17.37 -1.21
C LYS A 105 -2.06 -18.33 -1.48
N ILE A 106 -1.22 -18.56 -0.48
CA ILE A 106 -0.02 -19.38 -0.56
C ILE A 106 -0.14 -20.51 0.45
N ASN A 107 -0.13 -21.77 0.01
CA ASN A 107 -0.22 -22.93 0.91
C ASN A 107 -1.35 -22.80 1.94
N SER A 108 -2.55 -22.41 1.51
CA SER A 108 -3.74 -22.13 2.30
C SER A 108 -3.69 -20.86 3.18
N GLN A 109 -2.55 -20.21 3.29
CA GLN A 109 -2.39 -18.94 4.02
C GLN A 109 -2.79 -17.76 3.15
N LYS A 110 -3.45 -16.79 3.76
CA LYS A 110 -3.82 -15.52 3.12
C LYS A 110 -2.74 -14.50 3.42
N VAL A 111 -2.24 -13.85 2.37
CA VAL A 111 -1.23 -12.80 2.47
C VAL A 111 -1.77 -11.51 1.89
N ASN A 112 -1.73 -10.43 2.66
CA ASN A 112 -2.05 -9.09 2.20
C ASN A 112 -0.73 -8.34 1.95
N PHE A 113 -0.38 -8.16 0.68
CA PHE A 113 0.82 -7.45 0.30
C PHE A 113 0.53 -5.96 0.14
N PHE A 114 1.08 -5.16 1.01
CA PHE A 114 1.08 -3.69 0.96
C PHE A 114 2.12 -3.23 -0.06
N ARG A 115 1.72 -3.15 -1.32
CA ARG A 115 2.66 -3.03 -2.44
C ARG A 115 3.29 -1.65 -2.54
N VAL A 116 2.47 -0.59 -2.62
CA VAL A 116 2.94 0.79 -2.66
C VAL A 116 2.06 1.70 -1.81
N THR A 117 2.62 2.81 -1.36
CA THR A 117 1.92 3.94 -0.74
C THR A 117 2.68 5.20 -1.07
N PHE A 118 2.01 6.14 -1.72
CA PHE A 118 2.57 7.44 -2.06
C PHE A 118 1.60 8.55 -1.68
N PHE A 119 2.14 9.67 -1.23
CA PHE A 119 1.42 10.90 -0.90
C PHE A 119 2.08 12.07 -1.58
N LYS A 120 1.28 12.97 -2.16
CA LYS A 120 1.79 14.28 -2.57
C LYS A 120 2.39 15.04 -1.39
N GLN A 121 3.35 15.90 -1.65
CA GLN A 121 4.01 16.69 -0.60
C GLN A 121 3.02 17.49 0.23
N SER A 122 1.94 17.98 -0.40
CA SER A 122 0.88 18.77 0.24
C SER A 122 0.15 18.07 1.40
N ILE A 123 0.12 16.72 1.41
CA ILE A 123 -0.53 15.94 2.48
C ILE A 123 0.46 15.11 3.31
N ARG A 124 1.74 15.23 3.05
CA ARG A 124 2.77 14.63 3.90
C ARG A 124 2.76 15.26 5.29
N ARG A 125 3.23 14.53 6.28
CA ARG A 125 3.28 14.94 7.70
C ARG A 125 1.91 15.13 8.37
N LEU A 126 0.80 14.96 7.65
CA LEU A 126 -0.54 15.04 8.21
C LEU A 126 -0.96 13.77 9.00
N LYS A 127 -0.02 12.88 9.32
CA LYS A 127 -0.26 11.64 10.07
C LYS A 127 -1.37 10.72 9.49
N ILE A 128 -1.59 10.80 8.19
CA ILE A 128 -2.60 10.00 7.47
C ILE A 128 -2.22 8.51 7.45
N TYR A 129 -0.92 8.23 7.40
CA TYR A 129 -0.38 6.89 7.19
C TYR A 129 -0.90 5.84 8.20
N PRO A 130 -0.96 6.08 9.53
CA PRO A 130 -1.49 5.10 10.47
C PRO A 130 -2.94 4.70 10.20
N TYR A 131 -3.83 5.65 9.94
CA TYR A 131 -5.24 5.38 9.63
C TYR A 131 -5.41 4.62 8.32
N LEU A 132 -4.60 4.95 7.31
CA LEU A 132 -4.58 4.23 6.05
C LEU A 132 -4.13 2.77 6.25
N GLN A 133 -3.12 2.50 7.09
CA GLN A 133 -2.68 1.14 7.36
C GLN A 133 -3.73 0.34 8.13
N ASP A 134 -4.42 0.97 9.08
CA ASP A 134 -5.53 0.36 9.79
C ASP A 134 -6.63 -0.09 8.83
N LEU A 135 -7.05 0.78 7.93
CA LEU A 135 -7.99 0.44 6.86
C LEU A 135 -7.49 -0.72 6.00
N ARG A 136 -6.21 -0.70 5.58
CA ARG A 136 -5.62 -1.74 4.72
C ARG A 136 -5.59 -3.13 5.35
N ILE A 137 -5.37 -3.22 6.66
CA ILE A 137 -5.42 -4.49 7.41
C ILE A 137 -6.83 -5.06 7.36
N ASN A 138 -7.82 -4.21 7.52
CA ASN A 138 -9.21 -4.63 7.68
C ASN A 138 -9.92 -4.93 6.35
N ILE A 139 -9.44 -4.42 5.21
CA ILE A 139 -10.02 -4.72 3.88
C ILE A 139 -9.92 -6.21 3.55
N PHE A 140 -8.81 -6.85 3.92
CA PHE A 140 -8.58 -8.26 3.64
C PHE A 140 -7.97 -8.95 4.87
N PRO A 141 -8.81 -9.61 5.69
CA PRO A 141 -8.35 -10.42 6.81
C PRO A 141 -7.36 -11.49 6.32
N SER A 142 -6.15 -11.47 6.83
CA SER A 142 -5.02 -12.27 6.34
C SER A 142 -4.20 -12.84 7.48
N ASP A 143 -3.53 -13.96 7.21
CA ASP A 143 -2.62 -14.61 8.14
C ASP A 143 -1.27 -13.87 8.19
N PHE A 144 -0.90 -13.21 7.07
CA PHE A 144 0.31 -12.42 6.94
C PHE A 144 0.04 -11.09 6.26
N ILE A 145 0.72 -10.06 6.76
CA ILE A 145 0.87 -8.77 6.08
C ILE A 145 2.31 -8.69 5.59
N PHE A 146 2.50 -8.47 4.31
CA PHE A 146 3.81 -8.30 3.72
C PHE A 146 3.96 -6.89 3.17
N SER A 147 5.10 -6.26 3.40
CA SER A 147 5.43 -4.95 2.83
C SER A 147 6.92 -4.87 2.57
N ARG A 148 7.31 -4.12 1.55
CA ARG A 148 8.71 -3.77 1.27
C ARG A 148 8.91 -2.31 1.57
N THR A 149 9.99 -1.99 2.27
CA THR A 149 10.36 -0.60 2.50
C THR A 149 11.88 -0.46 2.59
N GLN A 150 12.37 0.65 2.07
CA GLN A 150 13.75 1.11 2.29
C GLN A 150 13.77 2.25 3.33
N ASN A 151 12.60 2.70 3.75
CA ASN A 151 12.46 3.82 4.67
C ASN A 151 12.35 3.31 6.11
N PRO A 152 13.36 3.52 6.96
CA PRO A 152 13.35 3.08 8.34
C PRO A 152 12.22 3.72 9.17
N VAL A 153 11.74 4.90 8.78
CA VAL A 153 10.56 5.53 9.44
C VAL A 153 9.31 4.68 9.21
N VAL A 154 9.13 4.13 8.01
CA VAL A 154 8.01 3.23 7.70
C VAL A 154 8.09 1.98 8.57
N TYR A 155 9.26 1.35 8.69
CA TYR A 155 9.45 0.20 9.56
C TYR A 155 9.13 0.52 11.02
N LYS A 156 9.58 1.68 11.54
CA LYS A 156 9.30 2.13 12.91
C LYS A 156 7.79 2.37 13.15
N ILE A 157 7.09 2.94 12.15
CA ILE A 157 5.64 3.12 12.22
C ILE A 157 4.95 1.76 12.26
N PHE A 158 5.31 0.82 11.38
CA PHE A 158 4.78 -0.53 11.39
C PHE A 158 5.05 -1.25 12.72
N SER A 159 6.25 -1.15 13.26
CA SER A 159 6.60 -1.79 14.53
C SER A 159 5.74 -1.30 15.70
N ARG A 160 5.41 0.00 15.73
CA ARG A 160 4.50 0.57 16.73
C ARG A 160 3.06 0.15 16.51
N PHE A 161 2.63 0.21 15.26
CA PHE A 161 1.27 -0.10 14.85
C PHE A 161 0.93 -1.57 15.12
N PHE A 162 1.81 -2.50 14.74
CA PHE A 162 1.57 -3.93 14.97
C PHE A 162 1.60 -4.34 16.43
N LYS A 163 2.28 -3.61 17.31
CA LYS A 163 2.14 -3.80 18.75
C LYS A 163 0.71 -3.55 19.25
N LEU A 164 0.02 -2.56 18.68
CA LEU A 164 -1.38 -2.25 19.02
C LEU A 164 -2.35 -3.37 18.62
N TYR A 165 -2.00 -4.13 17.57
CA TYR A 165 -2.80 -5.26 17.07
C TYR A 165 -2.29 -6.62 17.55
N GLU A 166 -1.34 -6.65 18.51
CA GLU A 166 -0.71 -7.88 18.99
C GLU A 166 -0.10 -8.75 17.87
N LEU A 167 0.28 -8.11 16.76
CA LEU A 167 0.88 -8.78 15.62
C LEU A 167 2.40 -8.87 15.78
N ARG A 168 2.95 -10.01 15.38
CA ARG A 168 4.39 -10.20 15.32
C ARG A 168 4.93 -9.51 14.06
N ILE A 169 6.09 -8.87 14.19
CA ILE A 169 6.80 -8.25 13.07
C ILE A 169 8.11 -8.99 12.80
N ALA A 170 8.40 -9.23 11.52
CA ALA A 170 9.68 -9.71 11.06
C ALA A 170 10.20 -8.81 9.91
N PRO A 171 11.50 -8.51 9.80
CA PRO A 171 12.56 -8.91 10.72
C PRO A 171 12.41 -8.26 12.09
N SER A 172 12.88 -8.94 13.13
CA SER A 172 12.92 -8.39 14.49
C SER A 172 14.33 -8.53 15.07
N LEU A 173 14.66 -7.69 16.04
CA LEU A 173 15.95 -7.77 16.74
C LEU A 173 16.11 -9.07 17.54
N ASN A 174 15.02 -9.82 17.75
CA ASN A 174 14.96 -11.00 18.60
C ASN A 174 15.05 -12.32 17.84
N GLY A 175 15.43 -12.31 16.55
CA GLY A 175 15.70 -13.53 15.79
C GLY A 175 14.85 -13.72 14.51
N PHE A 176 15.08 -14.87 13.89
CA PHE A 176 14.47 -15.24 12.61
C PHE A 176 13.03 -15.74 12.79
N ASP A 177 12.18 -15.38 11.83
CA ASP A 177 10.89 -16.03 11.66
C ASP A 177 10.89 -16.82 10.34
N SER A 178 11.16 -18.12 10.46
CA SER A 178 11.22 -19.01 9.29
C SER A 178 9.94 -19.03 8.46
N LYS A 179 8.78 -18.79 9.09
CA LYS A 179 7.49 -18.70 8.39
C LYS A 179 7.43 -17.45 7.53
N CYS A 180 7.86 -16.30 8.07
CA CYS A 180 7.91 -15.06 7.31
C CYS A 180 8.91 -15.14 6.15
N ILE A 181 10.07 -15.74 6.36
CA ILE A 181 11.07 -15.98 5.29
C ILE A 181 10.46 -16.86 4.18
N LYS A 182 9.80 -17.97 4.58
CA LYS A 182 9.15 -18.85 3.63
C LYS A 182 8.08 -18.12 2.82
N VAL A 183 7.19 -17.35 3.47
CA VAL A 183 6.17 -16.57 2.77
C VAL A 183 6.77 -15.58 1.80
N ALA A 184 7.85 -14.87 2.18
CA ALA A 184 8.52 -13.93 1.29
C ALA A 184 9.10 -14.64 0.04
N ARG A 185 9.74 -15.80 0.22
CA ARG A 185 10.28 -16.62 -0.89
C ARG A 185 9.17 -17.20 -1.78
N ASP A 186 8.10 -17.68 -1.20
CA ASP A 186 6.91 -18.19 -1.92
C ASP A 186 6.21 -17.06 -2.72
N LEU A 187 6.36 -15.80 -2.31
CA LEU A 187 5.94 -14.61 -3.07
C LEU A 187 6.91 -14.24 -4.21
N GLY A 188 8.01 -14.98 -4.37
CA GLY A 188 9.01 -14.74 -5.42
C GLY A 188 10.07 -13.70 -5.04
N PHE A 189 10.20 -13.34 -3.76
CA PHE A 189 11.25 -12.44 -3.32
C PHE A 189 12.52 -13.20 -2.93
N ASP A 190 13.65 -12.79 -3.51
CA ASP A 190 14.98 -13.26 -3.11
C ASP A 190 15.40 -12.55 -1.81
N VAL A 191 15.02 -13.15 -0.68
CA VAL A 191 15.34 -12.64 0.66
C VAL A 191 16.36 -13.52 1.35
N ASP A 192 17.30 -12.90 2.06
CA ASP A 192 18.15 -13.60 3.02
C ASP A 192 17.38 -13.96 4.32
N ASP A 193 18.06 -14.57 5.26
CA ASP A 193 17.48 -14.99 6.53
C ASP A 193 17.10 -13.80 7.44
N ASN A 194 17.54 -12.59 7.13
CA ASN A 194 17.14 -11.35 7.79
C ASN A 194 15.99 -10.63 7.06
N LEU A 195 15.37 -11.26 6.06
CA LEU A 195 14.32 -10.68 5.20
C LEU A 195 14.82 -9.45 4.41
N ILE A 196 16.10 -9.38 4.14
CA ILE A 196 16.69 -8.34 3.29
C ILE A 196 16.65 -8.80 1.84
N ILE A 197 16.04 -7.98 0.98
CA ILE A 197 16.02 -8.21 -0.46
C ILE A 197 17.25 -7.52 -1.07
N LYS A 198 18.18 -8.30 -1.57
CA LYS A 198 19.35 -7.79 -2.26
C LYS A 198 18.92 -7.18 -3.61
N ASN A 199 19.46 -6.01 -3.94
CA ASN A 199 19.22 -5.32 -5.22
C ASN A 199 17.74 -5.03 -5.52
N ALA A 200 16.88 -4.92 -4.51
CA ALA A 200 15.44 -4.76 -4.65
C ALA A 200 15.02 -3.54 -5.47
N VAL A 201 15.84 -2.50 -5.45
CA VAL A 201 15.56 -1.25 -6.19
C VAL A 201 16.86 -0.70 -6.75
N ARG A 202 17.11 -0.97 -8.02
CA ARG A 202 18.22 -0.33 -8.74
C ARG A 202 17.84 1.13 -9.05
N GLY A 203 18.44 2.08 -8.31
CA GLY A 203 18.40 3.50 -8.66
C GLY A 203 17.16 4.29 -8.22
N ILE A 204 16.16 3.69 -7.56
CA ILE A 204 15.01 4.41 -7.04
C ILE A 204 15.22 4.70 -5.55
N VAL A 205 16.04 5.67 -5.25
CA VAL A 205 16.15 6.21 -3.88
C VAL A 205 15.42 7.54 -3.87
N ALA A 206 14.41 7.69 -3.01
CA ALA A 206 13.80 8.99 -2.79
C ALA A 206 14.87 9.96 -2.29
N LYS A 207 15.04 11.10 -2.96
CA LYS A 207 16.11 12.07 -2.68
C LYS A 207 16.18 12.54 -1.23
N ASN A 208 15.10 12.40 -0.48
CA ASN A 208 14.95 12.86 0.91
C ASN A 208 14.51 11.74 1.85
N THR A 209 15.06 10.53 1.70
CA THR A 209 14.85 9.48 2.70
C THR A 209 15.62 9.86 3.97
N PRO A 210 14.94 10.12 5.11
CA PRO A 210 15.66 10.43 6.35
C PRO A 210 16.46 9.21 6.80
N PHE A 211 17.74 9.41 7.05
CA PHE A 211 18.54 8.43 7.79
C PHE A 211 18.12 8.51 9.26
N ILE A 212 17.91 7.37 9.89
CA ILE A 212 17.78 7.27 11.35
C ILE A 212 19.15 6.87 11.86
N GLU A 213 19.82 7.77 12.57
CA GLU A 213 20.93 7.44 13.44
C GLU A 213 20.47 6.58 14.62
#